data_df63ad699fe275ccb9db3ea7a5e6d2e8
#
_entry.id   df63ad699fe275ccb9db3ea7a5e6d2e8
#
_cell.length_a   1.000
_cell.length_b   1.000
_cell.length_c   1.000
_cell.angle_alpha   90.00
_cell.angle_beta   90.00
_cell.angle_gamma   90.00
#
_symmetry.space_group_name_H-M   'P 1'
#
loop_
_entity.id
_entity.type
_entity.pdbx_description
1 polymer ?
#
loop_
_entity_poly.entity_id
_entity_poly.type
_entity_poly.pdbx_seq_one_letter_code
_entity_poly.pdbx_strand_id
1 'polypeptide(L)'
;KSMRVKKFLFLTIFLILNSNALLSDYENTNGQPIEKSFQDLMKWSTSDVETKIDYIDISDEWKNMNLKEDNNYTVWIGHSTFLIKKNNITILTDPIFSDRASPFKNIGPKRLIPPALNLTDLPNIDFVTVSHNHYDHLDIVSLKEIYKRNPEAVFLVPAGDKKLLKRKGIQNVFEYEWWNGFKTPHVEIIFTPVQHWSKRGLFDRNKSLWGGWFFKFNDYSLFHAGDTGYSNDFKETRSRLGSPKYAFIPIGAYDPEWFMAESHVNPEDAVQIMIDLGAERSFGMHWATFKLTDENTLEPKERLDKAIRNINMKNFIAPSPGSVINLD
;
A
#
# COMPACT_ATOMS: atom_id res chain seq x y z
N LYS A 1 24.60 8.31 16.91
CA LYS A 1 24.02 7.79 18.20
C LYS A 1 22.48 7.72 18.17
N SER A 2 21.79 8.69 17.55
CA SER A 2 20.31 8.76 17.50
C SER A 2 19.67 7.64 16.67
N MET A 3 20.32 7.16 15.60
CA MET A 3 19.79 6.13 14.70
C MET A 3 19.87 4.71 15.29
N ARG A 4 20.96 4.39 16.03
CA ARG A 4 21.09 3.09 16.74
C ARG A 4 20.02 2.90 17.82
N VAL A 5 19.68 3.95 18.55
CA VAL A 5 18.63 3.89 19.58
C VAL A 5 17.24 3.66 18.95
N LYS A 6 16.99 4.20 17.76
CA LYS A 6 15.71 4.03 17.04
C LYS A 6 15.53 2.60 16.48
N LYS A 7 16.59 2.01 15.90
CA LYS A 7 16.59 0.61 15.48
C LYS A 7 16.41 -0.34 16.68
N PHE A 8 17.07 -0.04 17.81
CA PHE A 8 17.00 -0.85 19.02
C PHE A 8 15.62 -0.80 19.70
N LEU A 9 14.95 0.34 19.71
CA LEU A 9 13.60 0.47 20.28
C LEU A 9 12.56 -0.23 19.40
N PHE A 10 12.72 -0.16 18.09
CA PHE A 10 11.91 -0.93 17.12
C PHE A 10 12.13 -2.44 17.33
N LEU A 11 13.36 -2.86 17.58
CA LEU A 11 13.74 -4.23 17.88
C LEU A 11 13.10 -4.76 19.16
N THR A 12 13.07 -3.96 20.25
CA THR A 12 12.50 -4.38 21.55
C THR A 12 10.98 -4.56 21.44
N ILE A 13 10.30 -3.71 20.67
CA ILE A 13 8.87 -3.86 20.38
C ILE A 13 8.63 -5.08 19.50
N PHE A 14 9.50 -5.38 18.53
CA PHE A 14 9.40 -6.53 17.64
C PHE A 14 9.71 -7.87 18.32
N LEU A 15 10.62 -7.89 19.29
CA LEU A 15 11.04 -9.09 20.04
C LEU A 15 9.95 -9.72 20.90
N ILE A 16 9.12 -8.88 21.54
CA ILE A 16 7.95 -9.34 22.29
C ILE A 16 6.90 -9.96 21.35
N LEU A 17 7.10 -9.81 20.03
CA LEU A 17 6.09 -10.03 18.99
C LEU A 17 6.21 -11.36 18.23
N ASN A 18 7.31 -12.11 18.39
CA ASN A 18 7.54 -13.35 17.62
C ASN A 18 7.18 -14.65 18.36
N SER A 19 6.61 -14.57 19.56
CA SER A 19 6.40 -15.75 20.39
C SER A 19 5.07 -16.50 20.18
N ASN A 20 4.24 -16.13 19.21
CA ASN A 20 2.95 -16.79 19.00
C ASN A 20 2.71 -17.18 17.52
N ALA A 21 3.52 -18.11 17.01
CA ALA A 21 3.22 -18.83 15.75
C ALA A 21 2.01 -19.81 15.86
N LEU A 22 1.35 -19.85 17.01
CA LEU A 22 0.44 -20.95 17.33
C LEU A 22 -1.03 -20.74 16.97
N LEU A 23 -1.45 -19.58 16.44
CA LEU A 23 -2.84 -19.35 15.99
C LEU A 23 -2.92 -18.16 15.03
N SER A 24 -2.28 -18.23 13.85
CA SER A 24 -2.63 -17.34 12.74
C SER A 24 -3.99 -17.79 12.19
N ASP A 25 -4.92 -16.87 12.01
CA ASP A 25 -6.21 -17.16 11.39
C ASP A 25 -6.09 -17.21 9.87
N TYR A 26 -5.02 -16.55 9.29
CA TYR A 26 -4.78 -16.46 7.86
C TYR A 26 -3.34 -16.80 7.48
N GLU A 27 -3.18 -17.40 6.29
CA GLU A 27 -1.91 -17.80 5.68
C GLU A 27 -1.85 -17.30 4.24
N ASN A 28 -0.65 -17.20 3.66
CA ASN A 28 -0.48 -16.93 2.23
C ASN A 28 -0.99 -18.10 1.37
N THR A 29 -1.34 -17.84 0.13
CA THR A 29 -1.90 -18.85 -0.80
C THR A 29 -0.98 -20.02 -1.04
N ASN A 30 0.33 -19.85 -0.87
CA ASN A 30 1.35 -20.90 -0.96
C ASN A 30 1.49 -21.72 0.35
N GLY A 31 0.72 -21.39 1.41
CA GLY A 31 0.79 -22.03 2.71
C GLY A 31 2.10 -21.76 3.48
N GLN A 32 2.92 -20.80 3.02
CA GLN A 32 4.19 -20.48 3.69
C GLN A 32 4.01 -19.22 4.56
N PRO A 33 4.30 -19.32 5.86
CA PRO A 33 4.30 -18.14 6.72
C PRO A 33 5.53 -17.28 6.41
N ILE A 34 5.34 -15.96 6.43
CA ILE A 34 6.47 -15.02 6.41
C ILE A 34 7.01 -14.93 7.83
N GLU A 35 8.05 -15.66 8.13
CA GLU A 35 8.66 -15.69 9.45
C GLU A 35 10.05 -15.07 9.43
N LYS A 36 10.32 -14.18 10.37
CA LYS A 36 11.64 -13.60 10.58
C LYS A 36 12.14 -14.05 11.95
N SER A 37 13.28 -14.73 11.95
CA SER A 37 13.90 -15.17 13.20
C SER A 37 14.43 -13.97 14.00
N PHE A 38 14.64 -14.19 15.30
CA PHE A 38 15.33 -13.21 16.13
C PHE A 38 16.73 -12.88 15.62
N GLN A 39 17.44 -13.90 15.09
CA GLN A 39 18.78 -13.72 14.52
C GLN A 39 18.74 -12.82 13.27
N ASP A 40 17.75 -12.98 12.40
CA ASP A 40 17.56 -12.13 11.22
C ASP A 40 17.30 -10.67 11.62
N LEU A 41 16.46 -10.46 12.62
CA LEU A 41 16.20 -9.14 13.16
C LEU A 41 17.44 -8.49 13.76
N MET A 42 18.21 -9.25 14.53
CA MET A 42 19.48 -8.77 15.10
C MET A 42 20.47 -8.43 13.99
N LYS A 43 20.61 -9.31 13.00
CA LYS A 43 21.48 -9.10 11.84
C LYS A 43 21.11 -7.79 11.11
N TRP A 44 19.83 -7.58 10.82
CA TRP A 44 19.36 -6.34 10.19
C TRP A 44 19.56 -5.11 11.09
N SER A 45 19.18 -5.19 12.37
CA SER A 45 19.26 -4.05 13.29
C SER A 45 20.68 -3.60 13.60
N THR A 46 21.66 -4.51 13.51
CA THR A 46 23.07 -4.24 13.73
C THR A 46 23.84 -3.92 12.44
N SER A 47 23.21 -4.07 11.28
CA SER A 47 23.81 -3.65 10.02
C SER A 47 24.03 -2.14 10.03
N ASP A 48 25.25 -1.72 9.73
CA ASP A 48 25.67 -0.31 9.71
C ASP A 48 25.55 0.23 8.28
N VAL A 49 24.30 0.26 7.77
CA VAL A 49 24.02 0.76 6.42
C VAL A 49 23.71 2.26 6.53
N GLU A 50 24.53 3.07 5.89
CA GLU A 50 24.27 4.49 5.74
C GLU A 50 23.31 4.68 4.55
N THR A 51 22.13 5.19 4.83
CA THR A 51 21.09 5.43 3.81
C THR A 51 21.06 6.91 3.45
N LYS A 52 21.18 7.20 2.17
CA LYS A 52 21.02 8.56 1.66
C LYS A 52 19.53 8.91 1.61
N ILE A 53 19.17 10.03 2.24
CA ILE A 53 17.83 10.59 2.20
C ILE A 53 17.83 11.79 1.27
N ASP A 54 17.21 11.60 0.11
CA ASP A 54 16.90 12.68 -0.82
C ASP A 54 15.39 12.93 -0.76
N TYR A 55 15.01 14.20 -0.84
CA TYR A 55 13.60 14.59 -0.87
C TYR A 55 13.15 14.70 -2.32
N ILE A 56 12.00 14.11 -2.63
CA ILE A 56 11.39 14.24 -3.96
C ILE A 56 10.47 15.45 -4.00
N ASP A 57 10.39 16.06 -5.18
CA ASP A 57 9.47 17.16 -5.41
C ASP A 57 8.03 16.68 -5.49
N ILE A 58 7.13 17.46 -4.91
CA ILE A 58 5.69 17.25 -4.99
C ILE A 58 5.18 18.06 -6.18
N SER A 59 4.49 17.37 -7.10
CA SER A 59 3.86 18.03 -8.25
C SER A 59 2.63 18.83 -7.82
N ASP A 60 2.45 19.97 -8.44
CA ASP A 60 1.27 20.83 -8.28
C ASP A 60 0.22 20.62 -9.40
N GLU A 61 0.39 19.61 -10.25
CA GLU A 61 -0.51 19.33 -11.39
C GLU A 61 -1.98 19.24 -10.97
N TRP A 62 -2.26 18.59 -9.84
CA TRP A 62 -3.60 18.45 -9.32
C TRP A 62 -4.31 19.78 -9.02
N LYS A 63 -3.56 20.87 -8.77
CA LYS A 63 -4.14 22.21 -8.52
C LYS A 63 -4.75 22.83 -9.75
N ASN A 64 -4.37 22.34 -10.94
CA ASN A 64 -4.93 22.79 -12.22
C ASN A 64 -6.23 22.05 -12.59
N MET A 65 -6.67 21.13 -11.73
CA MET A 65 -7.88 20.31 -11.94
C MET A 65 -9.02 20.77 -11.04
N ASN A 66 -10.23 20.57 -11.48
CA ASN A 66 -11.40 20.56 -10.62
C ASN A 66 -11.68 19.13 -10.14
N LEU A 67 -11.02 18.73 -9.05
CA LEU A 67 -11.13 17.36 -8.52
C LEU A 67 -12.58 16.92 -8.21
N LYS A 68 -13.52 17.87 -8.09
CA LYS A 68 -14.94 17.55 -7.85
C LYS A 68 -15.71 17.23 -9.13
N GLU A 69 -15.37 17.87 -10.23
CA GLU A 69 -16.10 17.80 -11.50
C GLU A 69 -15.36 16.97 -12.54
N ASP A 70 -14.02 17.07 -12.61
CA ASP A 70 -13.21 16.27 -13.51
C ASP A 70 -13.34 14.78 -13.19
N ASN A 71 -13.18 13.96 -14.20
CA ASN A 71 -13.37 12.51 -14.13
C ASN A 71 -12.22 11.79 -14.83
N ASN A 72 -12.14 10.46 -14.63
CA ASN A 72 -11.14 9.59 -15.25
C ASN A 72 -9.69 10.00 -14.96
N TYR A 73 -9.39 10.26 -13.69
CA TYR A 73 -8.04 10.58 -13.24
C TYR A 73 -7.64 9.81 -11.97
N THR A 74 -6.35 9.72 -11.75
CA THR A 74 -5.80 9.37 -10.43
C THR A 74 -4.69 10.32 -10.05
N VAL A 75 -4.58 10.59 -8.75
CA VAL A 75 -3.49 11.40 -8.16
C VAL A 75 -2.80 10.57 -7.11
N TRP A 76 -1.48 10.43 -7.21
CA TRP A 76 -0.70 9.81 -6.15
C TRP A 76 -0.47 10.82 -5.01
N ILE A 77 -1.05 10.54 -3.83
CA ILE A 77 -0.93 11.42 -2.66
C ILE A 77 0.37 11.17 -1.90
N GLY A 78 0.91 9.96 -2.03
CA GLY A 78 2.13 9.48 -1.38
C GLY A 78 1.93 8.11 -0.74
N HIS A 79 3.01 7.37 -0.55
CA HIS A 79 3.00 5.99 -0.07
C HIS A 79 2.13 5.09 -0.95
N SER A 80 1.14 4.42 -0.40
CA SER A 80 0.14 3.61 -1.12
C SER A 80 -1.20 4.32 -1.28
N THR A 81 -1.24 5.64 -1.01
CA THR A 81 -2.45 6.45 -1.08
C THR A 81 -2.64 7.05 -2.46
N PHE A 82 -3.68 6.61 -3.16
CA PHE A 82 -4.14 7.19 -4.43
C PHE A 82 -5.58 7.70 -4.29
N LEU A 83 -5.81 8.90 -4.84
CA LEU A 83 -7.15 9.37 -5.14
C LEU A 83 -7.47 8.94 -6.57
N ILE A 84 -8.48 8.10 -6.75
CA ILE A 84 -8.92 7.60 -8.04
C ILE A 84 -10.34 8.09 -8.30
N LYS A 85 -10.57 8.74 -9.43
CA LYS A 85 -11.92 9.11 -9.86
C LYS A 85 -12.20 8.56 -11.26
N LYS A 86 -13.20 7.69 -11.36
CA LYS A 86 -13.61 7.04 -12.60
C LYS A 86 -15.13 6.92 -12.66
N ASN A 87 -15.73 7.40 -13.78
CA ASN A 87 -17.18 7.32 -14.00
C ASN A 87 -17.99 7.92 -12.82
N ASN A 88 -17.54 9.07 -12.30
CA ASN A 88 -18.11 9.74 -11.10
C ASN A 88 -18.01 8.95 -9.79
N ILE A 89 -17.25 7.88 -9.74
CA ILE A 89 -16.94 7.14 -8.52
C ILE A 89 -15.56 7.58 -8.03
N THR A 90 -15.48 7.96 -6.77
CA THR A 90 -14.25 8.39 -6.12
C THR A 90 -13.80 7.35 -5.11
N ILE A 91 -12.57 6.85 -5.28
CA ILE A 91 -11.96 5.83 -4.43
C ILE A 91 -10.67 6.40 -3.82
N LEU A 92 -10.45 6.14 -2.54
CA LEU A 92 -9.21 6.47 -1.86
C LEU A 92 -8.59 5.18 -1.32
N THR A 93 -7.37 4.86 -1.77
CA THR A 93 -6.66 3.63 -1.37
C THR A 93 -5.71 3.91 -0.20
N ASP A 94 -5.64 2.99 0.76
CA ASP A 94 -4.69 2.97 1.89
C ASP A 94 -4.38 4.38 2.46
N PRO A 95 -5.40 5.15 2.89
CA PRO A 95 -5.19 6.56 3.19
C PRO A 95 -4.39 6.77 4.46
N ILE A 96 -3.18 7.32 4.29
CA ILE A 96 -2.32 7.78 5.38
C ILE A 96 -1.95 9.25 5.20
N PHE A 97 -2.45 10.11 6.10
CA PHE A 97 -2.15 11.55 6.17
C PHE A 97 -1.37 11.91 7.44
N SER A 98 -1.20 10.96 8.36
CA SER A 98 -0.43 11.14 9.59
C SER A 98 1.06 11.36 9.31
N ASP A 99 1.73 12.11 10.19
CA ASP A 99 3.17 12.37 10.11
C ASP A 99 4.02 11.11 10.36
N ARG A 100 3.43 10.07 10.93
CA ARG A 100 4.12 8.81 11.26
C ARG A 100 3.27 7.61 10.98
N ALA A 101 3.90 6.60 10.44
CA ALA A 101 3.37 5.24 10.34
C ALA A 101 3.55 4.53 11.71
N SER A 102 2.71 4.87 12.69
CA SER A 102 2.90 4.41 14.07
C SER A 102 1.64 4.62 14.93
N PRO A 103 1.42 3.76 15.95
CA PRO A 103 0.40 4.02 16.97
C PRO A 103 0.76 5.18 17.91
N PHE A 104 2.01 5.63 17.89
CA PHE A 104 2.53 6.66 18.79
C PHE A 104 2.84 7.95 18.04
N LYS A 105 2.40 9.08 18.59
CA LYS A 105 2.59 10.40 17.97
C LYS A 105 4.07 10.77 17.74
N ASN A 106 4.98 10.34 18.62
CA ASN A 106 6.38 10.79 18.64
C ASN A 106 7.39 9.68 18.29
N ILE A 107 6.94 8.44 18.07
CA ILE A 107 7.81 7.27 17.87
C ILE A 107 7.36 6.56 16.57
N GLY A 108 8.30 5.96 15.86
CA GLY A 108 8.08 5.23 14.62
C GLY A 108 8.47 6.01 13.36
N PRO A 109 8.34 5.40 12.18
CA PRO A 109 8.75 6.01 10.92
C PRO A 109 8.07 7.35 10.69
N LYS A 110 8.86 8.39 10.44
CA LYS A 110 8.35 9.74 10.15
C LYS A 110 8.29 9.93 8.63
N ARG A 111 7.29 10.66 8.17
CA ARG A 111 7.22 11.09 6.77
C ARG A 111 8.47 11.87 6.38
N LEU A 112 8.95 11.58 5.18
CA LEU A 112 10.01 12.35 4.52
C LEU A 112 9.40 13.54 3.78
N ILE A 113 8.22 13.36 3.17
CA ILE A 113 7.50 14.38 2.41
C ILE A 113 6.05 14.50 2.94
N PRO A 114 5.41 15.66 2.92
CA PRO A 114 3.99 15.79 3.26
C PRO A 114 3.11 15.07 2.22
N PRO A 115 1.84 14.76 2.55
CA PRO A 115 0.88 14.34 1.54
C PRO A 115 0.73 15.41 0.45
N ALA A 116 0.64 15.00 -0.82
CA ALA A 116 0.51 15.94 -1.93
C ALA A 116 -0.79 16.76 -1.89
N LEU A 117 -1.84 16.18 -1.35
CA LEU A 117 -3.13 16.83 -1.07
C LEU A 117 -3.40 16.80 0.42
N ASN A 118 -4.04 17.84 0.96
CA ASN A 118 -4.60 17.78 2.30
C ASN A 118 -5.96 17.09 2.28
N LEU A 119 -6.42 16.63 3.43
CA LEU A 119 -7.78 16.10 3.57
C LEU A 119 -8.89 17.08 3.14
N THR A 120 -8.61 18.38 3.23
CA THR A 120 -9.53 19.46 2.81
C THR A 120 -9.64 19.63 1.31
N ASP A 121 -8.64 19.16 0.57
CA ASP A 121 -8.58 19.30 -0.89
C ASP A 121 -9.29 18.14 -1.60
N LEU A 122 -9.54 17.03 -0.86
CA LEU A 122 -10.21 15.85 -1.40
C LEU A 122 -11.67 16.17 -1.82
N PRO A 123 -12.13 15.62 -2.95
CA PRO A 123 -13.54 15.60 -3.31
C PRO A 123 -14.33 14.69 -2.34
N ASN A 124 -15.64 14.57 -2.55
CA ASN A 124 -16.42 13.56 -1.85
C ASN A 124 -15.89 12.16 -2.21
N ILE A 125 -15.75 11.30 -1.19
CA ILE A 125 -15.24 9.95 -1.33
C ILE A 125 -16.41 8.97 -1.25
N ASP A 126 -16.54 8.09 -2.24
CA ASP A 126 -17.52 7.02 -2.25
C ASP A 126 -16.99 5.76 -1.57
N PHE A 127 -15.74 5.40 -1.86
CA PHE A 127 -15.10 4.20 -1.32
C PHE A 127 -13.73 4.52 -0.74
N VAL A 128 -13.44 3.91 0.40
CA VAL A 128 -12.10 3.82 0.98
C VAL A 128 -11.71 2.35 1.02
N THR A 129 -10.57 2.00 0.43
CA THR A 129 -10.04 0.63 0.50
C THR A 129 -8.79 0.59 1.35
N VAL A 130 -8.65 -0.48 2.15
CA VAL A 130 -7.45 -0.77 2.94
C VAL A 130 -6.93 -2.14 2.55
N SER A 131 -5.66 -2.23 2.17
CA SER A 131 -5.03 -3.48 1.72
C SER A 131 -4.70 -4.43 2.87
N HIS A 132 -4.22 -3.89 3.98
CA HIS A 132 -3.89 -4.63 5.19
C HIS A 132 -3.75 -3.69 6.38
N ASN A 133 -3.53 -4.23 7.57
CA ASN A 133 -3.64 -3.44 8.80
C ASN A 133 -2.33 -2.88 9.35
N HIS A 134 -1.21 -2.88 8.62
CA HIS A 134 -0.01 -2.17 9.05
C HIS A 134 -0.28 -0.67 9.22
N TYR A 135 0.52 0.00 10.04
CA TYR A 135 0.26 1.39 10.43
C TYR A 135 0.41 2.41 9.31
N ASP A 136 1.12 2.07 8.26
CA ASP A 136 1.34 2.87 7.05
C ASP A 136 0.25 2.68 5.98
N HIS A 137 -0.68 1.74 6.18
CA HIS A 137 -1.83 1.50 5.29
C HIS A 137 -3.17 1.72 6.00
N LEU A 138 -3.34 1.22 7.23
CA LEU A 138 -4.51 1.43 8.06
C LEU A 138 -4.25 2.52 9.11
N ASP A 139 -4.28 3.78 8.69
CA ASP A 139 -4.14 4.93 9.59
C ASP A 139 -5.49 5.37 10.16
N ILE A 140 -5.75 4.98 11.40
CA ILE A 140 -7.01 5.28 12.10
C ILE A 140 -7.30 6.78 12.18
N VAL A 141 -6.28 7.63 12.27
CA VAL A 141 -6.45 9.08 12.35
C VAL A 141 -7.02 9.59 11.04
N SER A 142 -6.39 9.22 9.92
CA SER A 142 -6.85 9.58 8.57
C SER A 142 -8.24 9.02 8.27
N LEU A 143 -8.47 7.72 8.54
CA LEU A 143 -9.76 7.08 8.29
C LEU A 143 -10.91 7.76 9.05
N LYS A 144 -10.69 8.18 10.29
CA LYS A 144 -11.71 8.91 11.09
C LYS A 144 -12.02 10.29 10.50
N GLU A 145 -11.00 11.03 10.09
CA GLU A 145 -11.20 12.35 9.50
C GLU A 145 -11.89 12.26 8.13
N ILE A 146 -11.57 11.23 7.33
CA ILE A 146 -12.25 10.94 6.07
C ILE A 146 -13.72 10.59 6.34
N TYR A 147 -14.00 9.70 7.28
CA TYR A 147 -15.38 9.32 7.63
C TYR A 147 -16.20 10.51 8.14
N LYS A 148 -15.60 11.37 8.96
CA LYS A 148 -16.27 12.58 9.46
C LYS A 148 -16.69 13.52 8.32
N ARG A 149 -15.89 13.61 7.26
CA ARG A 149 -16.18 14.45 6.08
C ARG A 149 -17.11 13.76 5.08
N ASN A 150 -17.07 12.44 5.03
CA ASN A 150 -17.80 11.59 4.10
C ASN A 150 -18.50 10.48 4.88
N PRO A 151 -19.56 10.79 5.64
CA PRO A 151 -20.24 9.79 6.48
C PRO A 151 -20.93 8.66 5.69
N GLU A 152 -21.22 8.92 4.40
CA GLU A 152 -21.80 7.93 3.49
C GLU A 152 -20.74 7.06 2.78
N ALA A 153 -19.46 7.41 2.88
CA ALA A 153 -18.39 6.62 2.27
C ALA A 153 -18.37 5.19 2.80
N VAL A 154 -18.18 4.25 1.90
CA VAL A 154 -18.09 2.81 2.21
C VAL A 154 -16.62 2.45 2.42
N PHE A 155 -16.29 1.90 3.58
CA PHE A 155 -14.95 1.45 3.93
C PHE A 155 -14.84 -0.06 3.68
N LEU A 156 -13.99 -0.46 2.76
CA LEU A 156 -13.73 -1.84 2.38
C LEU A 156 -12.38 -2.26 2.97
N VAL A 157 -12.39 -3.27 3.82
CA VAL A 157 -11.21 -3.69 4.58
C VAL A 157 -11.04 -5.20 4.52
N PRO A 158 -9.85 -5.72 4.82
CA PRO A 158 -9.64 -7.16 4.97
C PRO A 158 -10.49 -7.76 6.09
N ALA A 159 -10.83 -9.04 5.95
CA ALA A 159 -11.44 -9.81 7.02
C ALA A 159 -10.62 -9.71 8.31
N GLY A 160 -11.30 -9.47 9.44
CA GLY A 160 -10.70 -9.24 10.76
C GLY A 160 -10.57 -7.77 11.16
N ASP A 161 -10.60 -6.79 10.24
CA ASP A 161 -10.37 -5.37 10.55
C ASP A 161 -11.65 -4.55 10.78
N LYS A 162 -12.82 -5.03 10.36
CA LYS A 162 -14.11 -4.34 10.54
C LYS A 162 -14.38 -3.97 12.00
N LYS A 163 -14.12 -4.89 12.92
CA LYS A 163 -14.33 -4.67 14.36
C LYS A 163 -13.44 -3.54 14.89
N LEU A 164 -12.20 -3.43 14.38
CA LEU A 164 -11.29 -2.35 14.75
C LEU A 164 -11.86 -0.99 14.33
N LEU A 165 -12.26 -0.84 13.07
CA LEU A 165 -12.78 0.43 12.55
C LEU A 165 -14.09 0.83 13.25
N LYS A 166 -15.01 -0.11 13.46
CA LYS A 166 -16.26 0.15 14.18
C LYS A 166 -16.03 0.65 15.61
N ARG A 167 -15.07 0.07 16.34
CA ARG A 167 -14.67 0.55 17.68
C ARG A 167 -14.09 1.96 17.65
N LYS A 168 -13.55 2.40 16.51
CA LYS A 168 -13.02 3.76 16.32
C LYS A 168 -14.05 4.76 15.81
N GLY A 169 -15.31 4.33 15.68
CA GLY A 169 -16.46 5.17 15.32
C GLY A 169 -16.80 5.20 13.83
N ILE A 170 -16.11 4.44 12.99
CA ILE A 170 -16.39 4.31 11.56
C ILE A 170 -17.43 3.21 11.39
N GLN A 171 -18.65 3.54 10.92
CA GLN A 171 -19.76 2.58 10.93
C GLN A 171 -20.01 1.88 9.60
N ASN A 172 -19.80 2.58 8.48
CA ASN A 172 -20.06 2.03 7.14
C ASN A 172 -18.87 1.19 6.64
N VAL A 173 -18.59 0.08 7.32
CA VAL A 173 -17.42 -0.78 7.10
C VAL A 173 -17.86 -2.18 6.71
N PHE A 174 -17.28 -2.68 5.62
CA PHE A 174 -17.44 -4.05 5.12
C PHE A 174 -16.08 -4.72 5.04
N GLU A 175 -15.99 -5.97 5.49
CA GLU A 175 -14.76 -6.76 5.43
C GLU A 175 -14.92 -7.92 4.45
N TYR A 176 -13.81 -8.25 3.77
CA TYR A 176 -13.80 -9.24 2.71
C TYR A 176 -12.64 -10.23 2.87
N GLU A 177 -12.92 -11.47 2.54
CA GLU A 177 -11.93 -12.49 2.22
C GLU A 177 -11.57 -12.40 0.74
N TRP A 178 -10.47 -13.06 0.34
CA TRP A 178 -10.02 -13.09 -1.04
C TRP A 178 -11.11 -13.60 -1.99
N TRP A 179 -11.15 -13.00 -3.16
CA TRP A 179 -12.10 -13.27 -4.24
C TRP A 179 -13.54 -12.82 -3.95
N ASN A 180 -13.78 -12.20 -2.81
CA ASN A 180 -15.03 -11.54 -2.48
C ASN A 180 -14.90 -10.02 -2.58
N GLY A 181 -16.00 -9.32 -2.68
CA GLY A 181 -15.95 -7.87 -2.84
C GLY A 181 -17.29 -7.18 -2.78
N PHE A 182 -17.26 -5.89 -3.00
CA PHE A 182 -18.43 -5.01 -3.03
C PHE A 182 -18.84 -4.72 -4.46
N LYS A 183 -20.12 -4.82 -4.76
CA LYS A 183 -20.64 -4.63 -6.13
C LYS A 183 -21.72 -3.57 -6.16
N THR A 184 -21.58 -2.67 -7.13
CA THR A 184 -22.59 -1.68 -7.53
C THR A 184 -22.92 -1.86 -9.01
N PRO A 185 -23.93 -1.14 -9.55
CA PRO A 185 -24.17 -1.12 -11.01
C PRO A 185 -22.99 -0.57 -11.84
N HIS A 186 -22.07 0.18 -11.22
CA HIS A 186 -21.01 0.94 -11.93
C HIS A 186 -19.61 0.41 -11.68
N VAL A 187 -19.35 -0.24 -10.57
CA VAL A 187 -18.06 -0.82 -10.21
C VAL A 187 -18.23 -2.06 -9.34
N GLU A 188 -17.39 -3.05 -9.59
CA GLU A 188 -17.17 -4.19 -8.71
C GLU A 188 -15.76 -4.09 -8.13
N ILE A 189 -15.66 -4.09 -6.80
CA ILE A 189 -14.40 -3.93 -6.06
C ILE A 189 -14.12 -5.26 -5.37
N ILE A 190 -13.10 -5.99 -5.84
CA ILE A 190 -12.81 -7.36 -5.44
C ILE A 190 -11.50 -7.38 -4.65
N PHE A 191 -11.51 -8.02 -3.49
CA PHE A 191 -10.31 -8.26 -2.69
C PHE A 191 -9.56 -9.47 -3.21
N THR A 192 -8.26 -9.35 -3.48
CA THR A 192 -7.46 -10.40 -4.12
C THR A 192 -6.27 -10.78 -3.26
N PRO A 193 -5.76 -12.03 -3.34
CA PRO A 193 -4.57 -12.41 -2.60
C PRO A 193 -3.32 -11.70 -3.12
N VAL A 194 -2.41 -11.47 -2.21
CA VAL A 194 -1.01 -11.09 -2.43
C VAL A 194 -0.16 -11.73 -1.33
N GLN A 195 1.15 -11.81 -1.51
CA GLN A 195 2.03 -12.41 -0.52
C GLN A 195 2.49 -11.37 0.51
N HIS A 196 1.83 -11.34 1.66
CA HIS A 196 2.16 -10.41 2.73
C HIS A 196 1.79 -11.00 4.11
N TRP A 197 1.57 -10.14 5.10
CA TRP A 197 1.17 -10.48 6.45
C TRP A 197 0.47 -9.29 7.13
N SER A 198 -0.13 -9.54 8.29
CA SER A 198 -0.80 -8.49 9.05
C SER A 198 -0.37 -8.47 10.51
N LYS A 199 -0.34 -7.28 11.13
CA LYS A 199 -0.09 -7.09 12.55
C LYS A 199 -0.24 -5.63 12.96
N ARG A 200 -0.84 -5.39 14.13
CA ARG A 200 -0.90 -4.07 14.78
C ARG A 200 -0.53 -4.10 16.25
N GLY A 201 -0.86 -5.17 16.94
CA GLY A 201 -0.63 -5.36 18.38
C GLY A 201 0.45 -6.38 18.68
N LEU A 202 0.48 -6.80 19.95
CA LEU A 202 1.47 -7.78 20.40
C LEU A 202 1.10 -9.21 20.00
N PHE A 203 -0.21 -9.52 19.92
CA PHE A 203 -0.72 -10.89 19.82
C PHE A 203 -1.70 -11.09 18.65
N ASP A 204 -1.64 -10.24 17.64
CA ASP A 204 -2.58 -10.23 16.53
C ASP A 204 -1.95 -10.48 15.15
N ARG A 205 -0.75 -11.11 15.13
CA ARG A 205 -0.11 -11.49 13.87
C ARG A 205 -1.04 -12.40 13.08
N ASN A 206 -1.28 -12.03 11.81
CA ASN A 206 -2.15 -12.74 10.87
C ASN A 206 -3.57 -13.04 11.41
N LYS A 207 -4.07 -12.20 12.33
CA LYS A 207 -5.46 -12.23 12.80
C LYS A 207 -6.42 -11.45 11.90
N SER A 208 -5.88 -10.64 11.00
CA SER A 208 -6.57 -10.00 9.90
C SER A 208 -5.92 -10.43 8.60
N LEU A 209 -6.70 -10.46 7.53
CA LEU A 209 -6.22 -10.80 6.20
C LEU A 209 -5.44 -9.61 5.59
N TRP A 210 -4.82 -9.83 4.45
CA TRP A 210 -4.12 -8.83 3.62
C TRP A 210 -4.40 -9.12 2.15
N GLY A 211 -4.27 -8.13 1.27
CA GLY A 211 -4.54 -8.34 -0.14
C GLY A 211 -4.43 -7.07 -0.98
N GLY A 212 -4.61 -7.24 -2.27
CA GLY A 212 -4.80 -6.18 -3.24
C GLY A 212 -6.29 -5.94 -3.51
N TRP A 213 -6.58 -4.82 -4.16
CA TRP A 213 -7.94 -4.47 -4.58
C TRP A 213 -8.01 -4.37 -6.10
N PHE A 214 -8.94 -5.13 -6.71
CA PHE A 214 -9.24 -5.10 -8.14
C PHE A 214 -10.54 -4.33 -8.36
N PHE A 215 -10.46 -3.20 -9.07
CA PHE A 215 -11.59 -2.32 -9.36
C PHE A 215 -12.04 -2.56 -10.81
N LYS A 216 -13.15 -3.24 -10.99
CA LYS A 216 -13.70 -3.60 -12.30
C LYS A 216 -14.81 -2.64 -12.67
N PHE A 217 -14.52 -1.71 -13.56
CA PHE A 217 -15.49 -0.84 -14.22
C PHE A 217 -16.03 -1.50 -15.50
N ASN A 218 -17.03 -0.87 -16.12
CA ASN A 218 -17.65 -1.43 -17.32
C ASN A 218 -16.73 -1.48 -18.54
N ASP A 219 -15.78 -0.54 -18.63
CA ASP A 219 -14.88 -0.35 -19.78
C ASP A 219 -13.48 -0.92 -19.56
N TYR A 220 -12.95 -0.84 -18.34
CA TYR A 220 -11.66 -1.42 -17.95
C TYR A 220 -11.54 -1.61 -16.45
N SER A 221 -10.41 -2.16 -16.01
CA SER A 221 -10.14 -2.43 -14.61
C SER A 221 -8.86 -1.74 -14.14
N LEU A 222 -8.80 -1.46 -12.84
CA LEU A 222 -7.58 -1.04 -12.14
C LEU A 222 -7.23 -2.06 -11.06
N PHE A 223 -5.96 -2.12 -10.70
CA PHE A 223 -5.46 -2.97 -9.62
C PHE A 223 -4.56 -2.19 -8.67
N HIS A 224 -4.82 -2.27 -7.39
CA HIS A 224 -3.96 -1.75 -6.32
C HIS A 224 -3.41 -2.91 -5.52
N ALA A 225 -2.10 -3.13 -5.57
CA ALA A 225 -1.47 -4.31 -4.99
C ALA A 225 -1.45 -4.30 -3.45
N GLY A 226 -1.46 -3.11 -2.80
CA GLY A 226 -1.02 -3.03 -1.41
C GLY A 226 0.45 -3.40 -1.30
N ASP A 227 0.86 -3.95 -0.16
CA ASP A 227 2.21 -4.49 0.02
C ASP A 227 2.27 -5.96 -0.34
N THR A 228 3.37 -6.36 -0.97
CA THR A 228 3.52 -7.74 -1.42
C THR A 228 4.97 -8.14 -1.66
N GLY A 229 5.31 -9.38 -1.34
CA GLY A 229 6.39 -10.12 -1.97
C GLY A 229 5.95 -10.64 -3.34
N TYR A 230 6.89 -11.16 -4.15
CA TYR A 230 6.53 -11.77 -5.42
C TYR A 230 5.88 -13.15 -5.19
N SER A 231 4.73 -13.37 -5.86
CA SER A 231 4.00 -14.63 -5.77
C SER A 231 3.25 -14.95 -7.07
N ASN A 232 2.70 -16.14 -7.15
CA ASN A 232 1.88 -16.55 -8.30
C ASN A 232 0.46 -15.95 -8.28
N ASP A 233 0.09 -15.24 -7.23
CA ASP A 233 -1.24 -14.64 -7.05
C ASP A 233 -1.59 -13.65 -8.16
N PHE A 234 -0.60 -12.99 -8.75
CA PHE A 234 -0.80 -12.04 -9.85
C PHE A 234 -1.24 -12.72 -11.14
N LYS A 235 -0.67 -13.89 -11.46
CA LYS A 235 -1.12 -14.73 -12.58
C LYS A 235 -2.53 -15.26 -12.34
N GLU A 236 -2.82 -15.68 -11.11
CA GLU A 236 -4.14 -16.15 -10.72
C GLU A 236 -5.17 -15.02 -10.79
N THR A 237 -4.81 -13.81 -10.33
CA THR A 237 -5.66 -12.61 -10.43
C THR A 237 -6.00 -12.32 -11.89
N ARG A 238 -4.99 -12.33 -12.79
CA ARG A 238 -5.22 -12.18 -14.22
C ARG A 238 -6.12 -13.27 -14.79
N SER A 239 -5.88 -14.50 -14.41
CA SER A 239 -6.66 -15.65 -14.89
C SER A 239 -8.15 -15.54 -14.51
N ARG A 240 -8.44 -15.09 -13.29
CA ARG A 240 -9.83 -14.98 -12.79
C ARG A 240 -10.54 -13.69 -13.19
N LEU A 241 -9.83 -12.57 -13.19
CA LEU A 241 -10.45 -11.25 -13.31
C LEU A 241 -10.12 -10.52 -14.61
N GLY A 242 -9.17 -11.05 -15.39
CA GLY A 242 -8.64 -10.41 -16.58
C GLY A 242 -7.47 -9.47 -16.28
N SER A 243 -6.87 -8.92 -17.32
CA SER A 243 -5.77 -7.95 -17.23
C SER A 243 -6.31 -6.57 -16.85
N PRO A 244 -5.78 -5.91 -15.81
CA PRO A 244 -6.14 -4.53 -15.52
C PRO A 244 -5.50 -3.58 -16.55
N LYS A 245 -6.19 -2.51 -16.92
CA LYS A 245 -5.59 -1.44 -17.74
C LYS A 245 -4.50 -0.73 -16.95
N TYR A 246 -4.75 -0.44 -15.67
CA TYR A 246 -3.83 0.26 -14.78
C TYR A 246 -3.54 -0.56 -13.52
N ALA A 247 -2.26 -0.60 -13.11
CA ALA A 247 -1.85 -1.23 -11.85
C ALA A 247 -0.98 -0.30 -11.01
N PHE A 248 -1.25 -0.27 -9.71
CA PHE A 248 -0.46 0.43 -8.70
C PHE A 248 0.33 -0.62 -7.90
N ILE A 249 1.65 -0.63 -8.06
CA ILE A 249 2.52 -1.73 -7.59
C ILE A 249 3.61 -1.13 -6.70
N PRO A 250 3.88 -1.71 -5.51
CA PRO A 250 4.94 -1.22 -4.63
C PRO A 250 6.32 -1.45 -5.28
N ILE A 251 7.23 -0.49 -5.07
CA ILE A 251 8.60 -0.53 -5.57
C ILE A 251 9.64 -0.20 -4.49
N GLY A 252 9.22 0.02 -3.25
CA GLY A 252 10.07 0.39 -2.11
C GLY A 252 9.90 -0.55 -0.93
N ALA A 253 10.65 -0.31 0.13
CA ALA A 253 10.72 -1.10 1.35
C ALA A 253 11.29 -2.52 1.14
N TYR A 254 12.23 -2.69 0.21
CA TYR A 254 12.79 -3.99 -0.17
C TYR A 254 14.19 -4.28 0.39
N ASP A 255 14.91 -3.29 0.90
CA ASP A 255 16.30 -3.51 1.33
C ASP A 255 16.42 -3.68 2.86
N PRO A 256 17.15 -4.68 3.34
CA PRO A 256 17.91 -5.67 2.58
C PRO A 256 17.01 -6.80 2.02
N GLU A 257 17.20 -7.13 0.75
CA GLU A 257 16.36 -8.12 0.06
C GLU A 257 16.32 -9.49 0.74
N TRP A 258 17.44 -9.94 1.34
CA TRP A 258 17.48 -11.22 2.08
C TRP A 258 16.50 -11.26 3.26
N PHE A 259 16.03 -10.11 3.74
CA PHE A 259 15.09 -9.98 4.84
C PHE A 259 13.70 -9.55 4.36
N MET A 260 13.60 -8.69 3.35
CA MET A 260 12.35 -8.07 2.92
C MET A 260 11.64 -8.80 1.78
N ALA A 261 12.34 -9.54 0.90
CA ALA A 261 11.81 -10.04 -0.37
C ALA A 261 10.53 -10.90 -0.23
N GLU A 262 10.35 -11.61 0.90
CA GLU A 262 9.12 -12.40 1.12
C GLU A 262 7.87 -11.54 1.28
N SER A 263 8.00 -10.26 1.66
CA SER A 263 6.88 -9.35 1.96
C SER A 263 6.88 -8.06 1.16
N HIS A 264 8.00 -7.70 0.54
CA HIS A 264 8.17 -6.48 -0.25
C HIS A 264 9.01 -6.76 -1.48
N VAL A 265 8.45 -6.51 -2.66
CA VAL A 265 9.17 -6.67 -3.92
C VAL A 265 10.16 -5.54 -4.16
N ASN A 266 11.28 -5.86 -4.79
CA ASN A 266 12.15 -4.87 -5.40
C ASN A 266 11.56 -4.36 -6.74
N PRO A 267 12.10 -3.30 -7.35
CA PRO A 267 11.58 -2.75 -8.60
C PRO A 267 11.58 -3.73 -9.78
N GLU A 268 12.54 -4.65 -9.84
CA GLU A 268 12.64 -5.67 -10.88
C GLU A 268 11.48 -6.70 -10.75
N ASP A 269 11.19 -7.15 -9.54
CA ASP A 269 10.05 -8.03 -9.26
C ASP A 269 8.71 -7.30 -9.47
N ALA A 270 8.64 -6.00 -9.18
CA ALA A 270 7.46 -5.18 -9.50
C ALA A 270 7.18 -5.14 -11.00
N VAL A 271 8.22 -5.07 -11.84
CA VAL A 271 8.09 -5.20 -13.30
C VAL A 271 7.57 -6.58 -13.68
N GLN A 272 8.03 -7.64 -13.03
CA GLN A 272 7.51 -8.98 -13.26
C GLN A 272 6.03 -9.10 -12.88
N ILE A 273 5.60 -8.47 -11.77
CA ILE A 273 4.18 -8.39 -11.37
C ILE A 273 3.35 -7.71 -12.47
N MET A 274 3.81 -6.59 -13.03
CA MET A 274 3.13 -5.92 -14.15
C MET A 274 2.92 -6.88 -15.33
N ILE A 275 3.95 -7.64 -15.67
CA ILE A 275 3.91 -8.63 -16.79
C ILE A 275 2.92 -9.74 -16.46
N ASP A 276 2.97 -10.30 -15.27
CA ASP A 276 2.11 -11.40 -14.84
C ASP A 276 0.63 -11.00 -14.77
N LEU A 277 0.34 -9.78 -14.29
CA LEU A 277 -1.00 -9.19 -14.35
C LEU A 277 -1.44 -8.89 -15.78
N GLY A 278 -0.50 -8.71 -16.71
CA GLY A 278 -0.79 -8.21 -18.05
C GLY A 278 -1.31 -6.77 -18.04
N ALA A 279 -0.88 -5.96 -17.09
CA ALA A 279 -1.30 -4.57 -16.97
C ALA A 279 -0.78 -3.74 -18.15
N GLU A 280 -1.65 -2.90 -18.74
CA GLU A 280 -1.23 -2.05 -19.88
C GLU A 280 -0.29 -0.93 -19.40
N ARG A 281 -0.57 -0.33 -18.23
CA ARG A 281 0.28 0.69 -17.58
C ARG A 281 0.34 0.43 -16.09
N SER A 282 1.53 0.68 -15.51
CA SER A 282 1.73 0.54 -14.07
C SER A 282 2.37 1.78 -13.45
N PHE A 283 2.09 2.01 -12.19
CA PHE A 283 2.56 3.14 -11.40
C PHE A 283 3.17 2.65 -10.11
N GLY A 284 4.43 3.05 -9.88
CA GLY A 284 5.20 2.69 -8.69
C GLY A 284 4.72 3.46 -7.46
N MET A 285 4.49 2.75 -6.38
CA MET A 285 4.10 3.30 -5.08
C MET A 285 4.98 2.78 -3.95
N HIS A 286 4.70 3.18 -2.72
CA HIS A 286 5.35 2.70 -1.50
C HIS A 286 6.85 3.04 -1.43
N TRP A 287 7.27 4.18 -1.99
CA TRP A 287 8.65 4.67 -1.98
C TRP A 287 8.71 6.14 -1.59
N ALA A 288 9.88 6.63 -1.17
CA ALA A 288 10.19 8.03 -0.87
C ALA A 288 9.27 8.77 0.14
N THR A 289 8.25 8.11 0.70
CA THR A 289 7.29 8.74 1.63
C THR A 289 7.65 8.52 3.09
N PHE A 290 7.99 7.31 3.46
CA PHE A 290 8.49 6.94 4.79
C PHE A 290 9.82 6.20 4.64
N LYS A 291 10.73 6.40 5.60
CA LYS A 291 11.90 5.53 5.70
C LYS A 291 11.53 4.31 6.54
N LEU A 292 11.31 3.19 5.88
CA LEU A 292 10.93 1.92 6.49
C LEU A 292 12.10 0.93 6.53
N THR A 293 12.99 0.98 5.54
CA THR A 293 14.03 0.01 5.23
C THR A 293 15.35 0.70 4.89
N ASP A 294 16.31 -0.02 4.33
CA ASP A 294 17.70 0.45 4.21
C ASP A 294 18.07 1.00 2.81
N GLU A 295 17.18 0.93 1.79
CA GLU A 295 17.44 1.53 0.48
C GLU A 295 17.52 3.07 0.53
N ASN A 296 18.28 3.66 -0.39
CA ASN A 296 18.30 5.10 -0.60
C ASN A 296 16.94 5.58 -1.15
N THR A 297 16.53 6.79 -0.82
CA THR A 297 15.18 7.28 -1.14
C THR A 297 14.85 7.27 -2.63
N LEU A 298 15.83 7.56 -3.51
CA LEU A 298 15.64 7.60 -4.98
C LEU A 298 15.92 6.27 -5.68
N GLU A 299 16.57 5.34 -5.00
CA GLU A 299 16.98 4.06 -5.55
C GLU A 299 15.82 3.25 -6.15
N PRO A 300 14.63 3.17 -5.53
CA PRO A 300 13.49 2.45 -6.11
C PRO A 300 13.13 2.94 -7.51
N LYS A 301 13.11 4.26 -7.70
CA LYS A 301 12.83 4.85 -9.02
C LYS A 301 13.96 4.57 -10.02
N GLU A 302 15.20 4.72 -9.62
CA GLU A 302 16.37 4.48 -10.48
C GLU A 302 16.43 3.03 -10.95
N ARG A 303 16.19 2.07 -10.03
CA ARG A 303 16.12 0.65 -10.36
C ARG A 303 14.94 0.33 -11.28
N LEU A 304 13.75 0.89 -11.01
CA LEU A 304 12.59 0.73 -11.89
C LEU A 304 12.90 1.24 -13.31
N ASP A 305 13.42 2.46 -13.43
CA ASP A 305 13.77 3.05 -14.73
C ASP A 305 14.79 2.19 -15.49
N LYS A 306 15.74 1.58 -14.78
CA LYS A 306 16.71 0.66 -15.36
C LYS A 306 16.06 -0.66 -15.80
N ALA A 307 15.21 -1.26 -14.94
CA ALA A 307 14.54 -2.52 -15.24
C ALA A 307 13.65 -2.40 -16.50
N ILE A 308 12.87 -1.33 -16.59
CA ILE A 308 12.00 -1.04 -17.74
C ILE A 308 12.80 -0.83 -19.03
N ARG A 309 13.91 -0.08 -18.97
CA ARG A 309 14.78 0.10 -20.14
C ARG A 309 15.37 -1.23 -20.63
N ASN A 310 15.77 -2.11 -19.72
CA ASN A 310 16.37 -3.40 -20.07
C ASN A 310 15.43 -4.32 -20.89
N ILE A 311 14.13 -4.19 -20.68
CA ILE A 311 13.11 -4.96 -21.41
C ILE A 311 12.42 -4.15 -22.52
N ASN A 312 12.94 -2.95 -22.82
CA ASN A 312 12.42 -2.04 -23.85
C ASN A 312 10.92 -1.69 -23.69
N MET A 313 10.46 -1.56 -22.44
CA MET A 313 9.12 -1.10 -22.11
C MET A 313 9.14 0.36 -21.64
N LYS A 314 7.98 1.03 -21.63
CA LYS A 314 7.82 2.43 -21.16
C LYS A 314 6.53 2.63 -20.36
N ASN A 315 5.83 1.56 -20.06
CA ASN A 315 4.49 1.58 -19.48
C ASN A 315 4.47 1.35 -17.96
N PHE A 316 5.63 1.36 -17.30
CA PHE A 316 5.71 1.39 -15.86
C PHE A 316 6.56 2.60 -15.41
N ILE A 317 5.97 3.49 -14.66
CA ILE A 317 6.61 4.72 -14.18
C ILE A 317 6.47 4.86 -12.66
N ALA A 318 7.44 5.52 -12.03
CA ALA A 318 7.35 5.99 -10.65
C ALA A 318 6.95 7.48 -10.68
N PRO A 319 5.67 7.83 -10.44
CA PRO A 319 5.21 9.22 -10.50
C PRO A 319 5.76 10.03 -9.33
N SER A 320 5.78 11.36 -9.44
CA SER A 320 5.93 12.23 -8.27
C SER A 320 4.59 12.35 -7.52
N PRO A 321 4.58 12.48 -6.17
CA PRO A 321 3.35 12.77 -5.46
C PRO A 321 2.70 14.06 -6.00
N GLY A 322 1.38 14.06 -6.15
CA GLY A 322 0.64 15.18 -6.75
C GLY A 322 0.57 15.16 -8.28
N SER A 323 1.30 14.27 -8.95
CA SER A 323 1.13 14.06 -10.39
C SER A 323 -0.26 13.53 -10.69
N VAL A 324 -0.82 14.03 -11.80
CA VAL A 324 -2.11 13.60 -12.31
C VAL A 324 -1.92 12.60 -13.44
N ILE A 325 -2.54 11.47 -13.30
CA ILE A 325 -2.54 10.41 -14.30
C ILE A 325 -3.94 10.36 -14.91
N ASN A 326 -4.02 10.61 -16.20
CA ASN A 326 -5.27 10.44 -16.95
C ASN A 326 -5.58 8.94 -17.09
N LEU A 327 -6.83 8.58 -16.85
CA LEU A 327 -7.37 7.21 -16.90
C LEU A 327 -8.29 6.97 -18.12
N ASP A 328 -8.21 7.80 -19.15
CA ASP A 328 -8.95 7.62 -20.40
C ASP A 328 -8.35 6.56 -21.31
#